data_687974f844815a9779b3e1131e433d7a
#
_entry.id   687974f844815a9779b3e1131e433d7a
#
_cell.length_a   1.000
_cell.length_b   1.000
_cell.length_c   1.000
_cell.angle_alpha   90.00
_cell.angle_beta   90.00
_cell.angle_gamma   90.00
#
_symmetry.space_group_name_H-M   'P 1'
#
loop_
_entity.id
_entity.type
_entity.pdbx_description
1 polymer ?
#
loop_
_entity_poly.entity_id
_entity_poly.type
_entity_poly.pdbx_seq_one_letter_code
_entity_poly.pdbx_strand_id
1 'polypeptide(L)'
;MAKVEVGLDRVFLGGAHSSIQGKRIGLLTNHTAVDRNGVTAIDRFLARKDCKLVALFAPEHGLYGQQHASEKIKDSKKGEVPIHSLYGANRRPTDAQLKGIDVVVIDIQDIGVRSYTYASSLFYMMEEAVKRNIEVVVLDRPNPINGLTVDGPMLHPKWRSFIGYINVPYIHGMTLGELAEFFNTEYKVSAKLTVIPMKGWKRGMDFKETGMQWIPTSPNIPESDTPLFYATTGLLGELRLCNIGVGYTLPFKLIGAPWMNAEQLSRYLNSQGLGGVRFTPLYFKPFSGSMAQLDCQGVLIQVVDKKTYKPFAVQGVLIGAIKSLYPQKFKEVMSHIGKSEKDLFCKAVGSEEPLQFLKEDKLVGWQIAEFQRAERELFMEKRKNYLRPEYAEDYRPNL
;
A
#
# COMPACT_ATOMS: atom_id res chain seq x y z
N MET A 1 23.91 9.85 5.39
CA MET A 1 23.16 10.51 4.31
C MET A 1 22.35 9.44 3.56
N ALA A 2 21.14 9.76 3.11
CA ALA A 2 20.35 8.84 2.30
C ALA A 2 21.10 8.45 1.02
N LYS A 3 21.08 7.16 0.68
CA LYS A 3 21.71 6.65 -0.55
C LYS A 3 20.86 6.91 -1.79
N VAL A 4 19.54 7.00 -1.59
CA VAL A 4 18.56 7.19 -2.66
C VAL A 4 18.12 8.64 -2.73
N GLU A 5 18.07 9.17 -3.96
CA GLU A 5 17.41 10.43 -4.28
C GLU A 5 16.03 10.11 -4.84
N VAL A 6 14.97 10.55 -4.16
CA VAL A 6 13.59 10.36 -4.63
C VAL A 6 13.24 11.35 -5.73
N GLY A 7 12.12 11.16 -6.43
CA GLY A 7 11.65 12.06 -7.46
C GLY A 7 11.58 13.52 -7.01
N LEU A 8 11.24 13.77 -5.75
CA LEU A 8 11.25 15.12 -5.15
C LEU A 8 12.64 15.74 -5.14
N ASP A 9 13.68 14.97 -4.74
CA ASP A 9 15.07 15.48 -4.83
C ASP A 9 15.44 15.82 -6.27
N ARG A 10 15.08 14.93 -7.21
CA ARG A 10 15.44 15.03 -8.61
C ARG A 10 14.81 16.21 -9.31
N VAL A 11 13.55 16.55 -8.99
CA VAL A 11 12.85 17.69 -9.60
C VAL A 11 13.46 19.04 -9.18
N PHE A 12 14.16 19.08 -8.04
CA PHE A 12 14.78 20.30 -7.53
C PHE A 12 16.31 20.34 -7.69
N LEU A 13 16.99 19.22 -7.90
CA LEU A 13 18.45 19.13 -7.94
C LEU A 13 19.02 18.81 -9.33
N GLY A 14 18.23 18.31 -10.26
CA GLY A 14 18.78 17.61 -11.40
C GLY A 14 18.27 17.93 -12.79
N GLY A 15 17.65 19.07 -13.05
CA GLY A 15 17.20 19.43 -14.40
C GLY A 15 15.84 18.82 -14.83
N ALA A 16 15.21 18.02 -14.02
CA ALA A 16 13.85 17.54 -14.28
C ALA A 16 12.77 18.60 -14.06
N HIS A 17 13.14 19.79 -13.62
CA HIS A 17 12.27 20.91 -13.31
C HIS A 17 11.55 21.51 -14.53
N SER A 18 11.99 21.24 -15.75
CA SER A 18 11.30 21.69 -16.97
C SER A 18 9.82 21.26 -17.02
N SER A 19 9.48 20.13 -16.38
CA SER A 19 8.10 19.64 -16.31
C SER A 19 7.17 20.50 -15.44
N ILE A 20 7.73 21.35 -14.55
CA ILE A 20 6.98 22.19 -13.61
C ILE A 20 7.24 23.69 -13.78
N GLN A 21 8.28 24.06 -14.53
CA GLN A 21 8.70 25.45 -14.70
C GLN A 21 7.62 26.30 -15.37
N GLY A 22 7.33 27.48 -14.79
CA GLY A 22 6.32 28.41 -15.27
C GLY A 22 4.87 27.97 -15.04
N LYS A 23 4.64 26.81 -14.39
CA LYS A 23 3.32 26.21 -14.27
C LYS A 23 2.64 26.46 -12.92
N ARG A 24 1.31 26.47 -12.96
CA ARG A 24 0.44 26.43 -11.77
C ARG A 24 0.25 24.99 -11.35
N ILE A 25 0.68 24.66 -10.13
CA ILE A 25 0.81 23.31 -9.62
C ILE A 25 -0.38 22.95 -8.72
N GLY A 26 -1.07 21.86 -9.02
CA GLY A 26 -1.87 21.12 -8.06
C GLY A 26 -1.02 19.98 -7.49
N LEU A 27 -0.86 19.86 -6.18
CA LEU A 27 -0.01 18.85 -5.57
C LEU A 27 -0.85 17.82 -4.79
N LEU A 28 -0.89 16.57 -5.28
CA LEU A 28 -1.45 15.43 -4.54
C LEU A 28 -0.35 14.86 -3.64
N THR A 29 -0.50 15.06 -2.34
CA THR A 29 0.57 14.78 -1.37
C THR A 29 0.04 14.62 0.06
N ASN A 30 0.94 14.20 0.94
CA ASN A 30 0.76 14.24 2.39
C ASN A 30 2.12 14.42 3.10
N HIS A 31 2.11 14.30 4.42
CA HIS A 31 3.29 14.44 5.29
C HIS A 31 4.45 13.48 4.98
N THR A 32 4.21 12.38 4.26
CA THR A 32 5.25 11.41 3.91
C THR A 32 6.15 11.87 2.76
N ALA A 33 5.69 12.87 2.01
CA ALA A 33 6.41 13.42 0.87
C ALA A 33 7.51 14.38 1.34
N VAL A 34 8.64 13.83 1.74
CA VAL A 34 9.84 14.59 2.12
C VAL A 34 11.00 14.25 1.19
N ASP A 35 11.93 15.21 1.03
CA ASP A 35 13.20 14.99 0.38
C ASP A 35 14.19 14.26 1.32
N ARG A 36 15.41 13.98 0.83
CA ARG A 36 16.47 13.34 1.62
C ARG A 36 16.92 14.14 2.85
N ASN A 37 16.58 15.41 2.95
CA ASN A 37 16.89 16.29 4.07
C ASN A 37 15.71 16.47 5.03
N GLY A 38 14.59 15.78 4.80
CA GLY A 38 13.37 15.87 5.61
C GLY A 38 12.51 17.10 5.31
N VAL A 39 12.79 17.85 4.23
CA VAL A 39 11.97 19.00 3.82
C VAL A 39 10.76 18.51 3.04
N THR A 40 9.56 18.95 3.42
CA THR A 40 8.32 18.51 2.77
C THR A 40 8.20 18.98 1.32
N ALA A 41 7.53 18.20 0.49
CA ALA A 41 7.20 18.60 -0.88
C ALA A 41 6.47 19.95 -0.91
N ILE A 42 5.55 20.17 0.04
CA ILE A 42 4.81 21.43 0.13
C ILE A 42 5.76 22.61 0.33
N ASP A 43 6.68 22.52 1.29
CA ASP A 43 7.62 23.60 1.57
C ASP A 43 8.58 23.81 0.41
N ARG A 44 9.01 22.73 -0.27
CA ARG A 44 9.82 22.83 -1.51
C ARG A 44 9.10 23.59 -2.60
N PHE A 45 7.82 23.27 -2.87
CA PHE A 45 7.04 23.98 -3.91
C PHE A 45 6.71 25.42 -3.52
N LEU A 46 6.41 25.70 -2.26
CA LEU A 46 6.14 27.06 -1.77
C LEU A 46 7.37 27.98 -1.85
N ALA A 47 8.56 27.43 -1.65
CA ALA A 47 9.82 28.19 -1.72
C ALA A 47 10.25 28.53 -3.17
N ARG A 48 9.61 27.94 -4.21
CA ARG A 48 9.96 28.18 -5.62
C ARG A 48 9.34 29.46 -6.15
N LYS A 49 10.13 30.16 -7.00
CA LYS A 49 9.66 31.35 -7.73
C LYS A 49 9.34 31.07 -9.19
N ASP A 50 9.80 29.94 -9.71
CA ASP A 50 9.67 29.52 -11.11
C ASP A 50 8.47 28.61 -11.37
N CYS A 51 7.67 28.33 -10.35
CA CYS A 51 6.35 27.69 -10.44
C CYS A 51 5.45 28.22 -9.32
N LYS A 52 4.15 27.98 -9.39
CA LYS A 52 3.19 28.45 -8.38
C LYS A 52 2.34 27.30 -7.86
N LEU A 53 2.48 26.94 -6.58
CA LEU A 53 1.57 26.02 -5.91
C LEU A 53 0.21 26.69 -5.70
N VAL A 54 -0.85 26.18 -6.33
CA VAL A 54 -2.19 26.78 -6.32
C VAL A 54 -3.24 25.91 -5.62
N ALA A 55 -3.01 24.60 -5.45
CA ALA A 55 -3.89 23.70 -4.71
C ALA A 55 -3.13 22.51 -4.14
N LEU A 56 -3.60 22.03 -3.00
CA LEU A 56 -3.17 20.78 -2.37
C LEU A 56 -4.34 19.79 -2.40
N PHE A 57 -4.02 18.52 -2.71
CA PHE A 57 -4.97 17.42 -2.66
C PHE A 57 -4.48 16.40 -1.65
N ALA A 58 -5.30 16.11 -0.64
CA ALA A 58 -4.95 15.19 0.43
C ALA A 58 -5.65 13.84 0.24
N PRO A 59 -4.91 12.71 0.23
CA PRO A 59 -5.49 11.37 0.14
C PRO A 59 -6.11 10.94 1.47
N GLU A 60 -6.47 9.67 1.60
CA GLU A 60 -6.86 9.05 2.87
C GLU A 60 -5.84 9.37 3.97
N HIS A 61 -6.30 9.48 5.20
CA HIS A 61 -5.55 9.94 6.38
C HIS A 61 -5.22 11.45 6.38
N GLY A 62 -5.54 12.19 5.31
CA GLY A 62 -5.36 13.64 5.23
C GLY A 62 -3.92 14.08 4.96
N LEU A 63 -3.75 15.40 4.91
CA LEU A 63 -2.45 16.00 4.59
C LEU A 63 -1.37 15.69 5.64
N TYR A 64 -1.78 15.52 6.89
CA TYR A 64 -0.86 15.30 8.01
C TYR A 64 -0.86 13.85 8.53
N GLY A 65 -1.65 12.94 7.93
CA GLY A 65 -1.64 11.52 8.24
C GLY A 65 -2.24 11.13 9.61
N GLN A 66 -2.92 12.05 10.28
CA GLN A 66 -3.38 11.87 11.65
C GLN A 66 -4.77 11.23 11.76
N GLN A 67 -5.56 11.24 10.69
CA GLN A 67 -6.90 10.67 10.71
C GLN A 67 -6.85 9.14 10.59
N HIS A 68 -7.70 8.47 11.36
CA HIS A 68 -7.90 7.04 11.23
C HIS A 68 -8.58 6.69 9.90
N ALA A 69 -8.45 5.45 9.45
CA ALA A 69 -9.16 4.95 8.28
C ALA A 69 -10.68 5.18 8.45
N SER A 70 -11.34 5.60 7.37
CA SER A 70 -12.77 5.92 7.32
C SER A 70 -13.21 7.23 8.01
N GLU A 71 -12.31 8.01 8.59
CA GLU A 71 -12.65 9.36 9.10
C GLU A 71 -12.86 10.36 7.97
N LYS A 72 -13.91 11.20 8.09
CA LYS A 72 -14.18 12.25 7.11
C LYS A 72 -13.21 13.41 7.29
N ILE A 73 -12.53 13.78 6.21
CA ILE A 73 -11.59 14.89 6.16
C ILE A 73 -12.28 16.06 5.44
N LYS A 74 -12.30 17.24 6.08
CA LYS A 74 -12.84 18.46 5.50
C LYS A 74 -11.78 19.22 4.72
N ASP A 75 -12.21 19.99 3.72
CA ASP A 75 -11.36 20.97 3.04
C ASP A 75 -10.88 22.05 4.02
N SER A 76 -9.67 22.53 3.82
CA SER A 76 -8.99 23.51 4.67
C SER A 76 -8.02 24.37 3.84
N LYS A 77 -7.12 25.11 4.50
CA LYS A 77 -6.10 25.91 3.83
C LYS A 77 -4.75 25.80 4.54
N LYS A 78 -3.64 25.90 3.76
CA LYS A 78 -2.29 26.16 4.27
C LYS A 78 -1.83 27.53 3.75
N GLY A 79 -1.92 28.53 4.58
CA GLY A 79 -1.81 29.92 4.11
C GLY A 79 -2.94 30.27 3.15
N GLU A 80 -2.59 30.72 1.95
CA GLU A 80 -3.57 31.02 0.88
C GLU A 80 -3.92 29.80 0.00
N VAL A 81 -3.14 28.68 0.09
CA VAL A 81 -3.32 27.50 -0.75
C VAL A 81 -4.45 26.63 -0.21
N PRO A 82 -5.52 26.39 -0.97
CA PRO A 82 -6.60 25.50 -0.57
C PRO A 82 -6.13 24.04 -0.49
N ILE A 83 -6.65 23.31 0.48
CA ILE A 83 -6.45 21.87 0.67
C ILE A 83 -7.77 21.17 0.41
N HIS A 84 -7.80 20.32 -0.60
CA HIS A 84 -8.96 19.53 -0.99
C HIS A 84 -8.78 18.08 -0.54
N SER A 85 -9.74 17.58 0.23
CA SER A 85 -9.76 16.18 0.63
C SER A 85 -10.25 15.29 -0.52
N LEU A 86 -9.45 14.28 -0.89
CA LEU A 86 -9.84 13.22 -1.82
C LEU A 86 -10.25 11.94 -1.08
N TYR A 87 -10.80 12.10 0.13
CA TYR A 87 -11.29 10.98 0.91
C TYR A 87 -12.67 11.27 1.54
N GLY A 88 -13.49 10.23 1.65
CA GLY A 88 -14.87 10.35 2.13
C GLY A 88 -15.88 10.42 1.00
N ALA A 89 -16.68 11.48 0.94
CA ALA A 89 -17.75 11.61 -0.07
C ALA A 89 -17.20 11.82 -1.48
N ASN A 90 -16.10 12.58 -1.61
CA ASN A 90 -15.49 12.91 -2.91
C ASN A 90 -14.06 12.37 -2.97
N ARG A 91 -13.89 11.26 -3.67
CA ARG A 91 -12.56 10.64 -3.89
C ARG A 91 -11.92 11.12 -5.19
N ARG A 92 -12.63 11.92 -5.99
CA ARG A 92 -12.17 12.49 -7.24
C ARG A 92 -12.18 14.01 -7.13
N PRO A 93 -11.16 14.71 -7.62
CA PRO A 93 -11.22 16.17 -7.67
C PRO A 93 -12.32 16.62 -8.64
N THR A 94 -13.00 17.69 -8.27
CA THR A 94 -14.04 18.32 -9.07
C THR A 94 -13.46 19.30 -10.10
N ASP A 95 -14.29 19.73 -11.08
CA ASP A 95 -13.90 20.74 -12.05
C ASP A 95 -13.45 22.05 -11.39
N ALA A 96 -14.17 22.47 -10.35
CA ALA A 96 -13.82 23.69 -9.61
C ALA A 96 -12.47 23.60 -8.91
N GLN A 97 -12.13 22.42 -8.36
CA GLN A 97 -10.87 22.18 -7.66
C GLN A 97 -9.67 22.09 -8.62
N LEU A 98 -9.88 21.66 -9.86
CA LEU A 98 -8.84 21.57 -10.90
C LEU A 98 -8.74 22.82 -11.76
N LYS A 99 -9.64 23.80 -11.60
CA LYS A 99 -9.63 25.03 -12.40
C LYS A 99 -8.34 25.83 -12.18
N GLY A 100 -7.68 26.15 -13.28
CA GLY A 100 -6.47 26.98 -13.25
C GLY A 100 -5.19 26.22 -12.87
N ILE A 101 -5.20 24.88 -12.88
CA ILE A 101 -4.03 24.03 -12.72
C ILE A 101 -3.49 23.66 -14.11
N ASP A 102 -2.19 23.83 -14.32
CA ASP A 102 -1.52 23.45 -15.56
C ASP A 102 -0.93 22.04 -15.47
N VAL A 103 -0.47 21.65 -14.27
CA VAL A 103 0.09 20.33 -14.00
C VAL A 103 -0.29 19.85 -12.61
N VAL A 104 -0.69 18.60 -12.50
CA VAL A 104 -0.81 17.92 -11.22
C VAL A 104 0.49 17.16 -10.94
N VAL A 105 1.13 17.49 -9.84
CA VAL A 105 2.27 16.76 -9.32
C VAL A 105 1.79 15.80 -8.23
N ILE A 106 2.25 14.55 -8.27
CA ILE A 106 1.91 13.50 -7.32
C ILE A 106 3.17 13.07 -6.60
N ASP A 107 3.18 13.26 -5.29
CA ASP A 107 4.29 12.90 -4.40
C ASP A 107 3.73 12.32 -3.11
N ILE A 108 3.73 10.99 -2.99
CA ILE A 108 3.19 10.23 -1.86
C ILE A 108 4.01 8.96 -1.67
N GLN A 109 4.30 8.56 -0.42
CA GLN A 109 4.89 7.27 -0.11
C GLN A 109 3.80 6.19 0.00
N ASP A 110 3.76 5.29 -0.97
CA ASP A 110 2.90 4.09 -0.93
C ASP A 110 3.54 2.95 -0.12
N ILE A 111 2.77 1.89 0.17
CA ILE A 111 3.25 0.73 0.92
C ILE A 111 3.46 -0.54 0.08
N GLY A 112 3.21 -0.51 -1.23
CA GLY A 112 3.45 -1.63 -2.14
C GLY A 112 2.39 -2.73 -2.12
N VAL A 113 1.21 -2.46 -1.55
CA VAL A 113 0.10 -3.41 -1.46
C VAL A 113 -1.13 -2.81 -2.14
N ARG A 114 -1.74 -3.54 -3.08
CA ARG A 114 -2.86 -3.07 -3.92
C ARG A 114 -4.03 -2.48 -3.13
N SER A 115 -4.34 -3.03 -1.97
CA SER A 115 -5.46 -2.56 -1.15
C SER A 115 -5.19 -1.26 -0.39
N TYR A 116 -3.98 -0.71 -0.44
CA TYR A 116 -3.66 0.59 0.11
C TYR A 116 -4.05 1.69 -0.87
N THR A 117 -4.80 2.68 -0.42
CA THR A 117 -5.60 3.56 -1.28
C THR A 117 -4.84 4.65 -2.03
N TYR A 118 -3.54 4.83 -1.74
CA TYR A 118 -2.77 5.93 -2.34
C TYR A 118 -2.60 5.76 -3.86
N ALA A 119 -2.37 4.52 -4.31
CA ALA A 119 -2.35 4.22 -5.75
C ALA A 119 -3.70 4.55 -6.42
N SER A 120 -4.83 4.25 -5.77
CA SER A 120 -6.16 4.59 -6.30
C SER A 120 -6.39 6.10 -6.38
N SER A 121 -5.87 6.87 -5.41
CA SER A 121 -5.93 8.34 -5.45
C SER A 121 -5.15 8.90 -6.65
N LEU A 122 -3.97 8.33 -6.94
CA LEU A 122 -3.19 8.65 -8.15
C LEU A 122 -3.99 8.36 -9.42
N PHE A 123 -4.60 7.17 -9.54
CA PHE A 123 -5.36 6.79 -10.73
C PHE A 123 -6.58 7.68 -10.96
N TYR A 124 -7.32 8.00 -9.90
CA TYR A 124 -8.45 8.91 -9.98
C TYR A 124 -8.02 10.32 -10.41
N MET A 125 -6.89 10.81 -9.88
CA MET A 125 -6.33 12.09 -10.28
C MET A 125 -5.93 12.08 -11.77
N MET A 126 -5.28 11.00 -12.26
CA MET A 126 -4.92 10.87 -13.67
C MET A 126 -6.14 10.94 -14.60
N GLU A 127 -7.21 10.19 -14.28
CA GLU A 127 -8.44 10.20 -15.08
C GLU A 127 -9.11 11.59 -15.11
N GLU A 128 -9.10 12.31 -13.98
CA GLU A 128 -9.69 13.66 -13.94
C GLU A 128 -8.80 14.72 -14.62
N ALA A 129 -7.48 14.56 -14.55
CA ALA A 129 -6.53 15.44 -15.24
C ALA A 129 -6.68 15.37 -16.78
N VAL A 130 -6.83 14.14 -17.31
CA VAL A 130 -7.02 13.93 -18.77
C VAL A 130 -8.23 14.66 -19.31
N LYS A 131 -9.35 14.60 -18.61
CA LYS A 131 -10.61 15.27 -19.03
C LYS A 131 -10.44 16.78 -19.23
N ARG A 132 -9.39 17.38 -18.64
CA ARG A 132 -9.11 18.82 -18.63
C ARG A 132 -7.80 19.18 -19.31
N ASN A 133 -7.18 18.20 -19.99
CA ASN A 133 -5.86 18.37 -20.63
C ASN A 133 -4.78 18.88 -19.67
N ILE A 134 -4.87 18.51 -18.39
CA ILE A 134 -3.88 18.82 -17.35
C ILE A 134 -2.76 17.76 -17.43
N GLU A 135 -1.51 18.21 -17.38
CA GLU A 135 -0.36 17.30 -17.33
C GLU A 135 -0.25 16.63 -15.96
N VAL A 136 0.31 15.43 -15.93
CA VAL A 136 0.54 14.66 -14.70
C VAL A 136 2.03 14.38 -14.55
N VAL A 137 2.58 14.74 -13.41
CA VAL A 137 3.97 14.46 -13.04
C VAL A 137 3.98 13.61 -11.76
N VAL A 138 4.57 12.43 -11.81
CA VAL A 138 4.76 11.56 -10.64
C VAL A 138 6.20 11.66 -10.17
N LEU A 139 6.40 12.09 -8.93
CA LEU A 139 7.70 12.08 -8.26
C LEU A 139 7.85 10.72 -7.58
N ASP A 140 8.63 9.83 -8.20
CA ASP A 140 8.66 8.41 -7.80
C ASP A 140 9.38 8.21 -6.47
N ARG A 141 8.90 7.18 -5.71
CA ARG A 141 9.37 6.80 -4.39
C ARG A 141 9.58 5.29 -4.28
N PRO A 142 10.45 4.83 -3.34
CA PRO A 142 10.68 3.41 -3.14
C PRO A 142 9.41 2.64 -2.81
N ASN A 143 9.27 1.45 -3.39
CA ASN A 143 8.36 0.46 -2.83
C ASN A 143 9.00 -0.11 -1.55
N PRO A 144 8.38 0.05 -0.36
CA PRO A 144 9.03 -0.31 0.90
C PRO A 144 9.18 -1.82 1.10
N ILE A 145 8.37 -2.63 0.44
CA ILE A 145 8.52 -4.09 0.44
C ILE A 145 9.74 -4.50 -0.40
N ASN A 146 9.88 -3.99 -1.57
CA ASN A 146 10.89 -4.00 -2.62
C ASN A 146 10.22 -4.05 -4.01
N GLY A 147 11.01 -4.07 -5.09
CA GLY A 147 10.51 -4.17 -6.47
C GLY A 147 10.51 -5.60 -7.03
N LEU A 148 10.89 -6.62 -6.26
CA LEU A 148 10.99 -8.02 -6.71
C LEU A 148 9.80 -8.87 -6.25
N THR A 149 9.33 -8.64 -5.03
CA THR A 149 8.25 -9.44 -4.42
C THR A 149 6.93 -9.22 -5.13
N VAL A 150 6.40 -10.29 -5.70
CA VAL A 150 5.05 -10.36 -6.29
C VAL A 150 4.33 -11.52 -5.65
N ASP A 151 3.17 -11.25 -5.04
CA ASP A 151 2.43 -12.27 -4.30
C ASP A 151 0.94 -11.95 -4.20
N GLY A 152 0.12 -12.97 -3.93
CA GLY A 152 -1.32 -12.85 -3.80
C GLY A 152 -2.07 -12.73 -5.13
N PRO A 153 -3.41 -12.72 -5.10
CA PRO A 153 -4.26 -12.79 -6.27
C PRO A 153 -4.32 -11.48 -7.05
N MET A 154 -4.66 -11.62 -8.32
CA MET A 154 -5.03 -10.55 -9.22
C MET A 154 -6.37 -9.93 -8.80
N LEU A 155 -6.69 -8.75 -9.34
CA LEU A 155 -7.99 -8.12 -9.13
C LEU A 155 -8.98 -8.51 -10.23
N HIS A 156 -10.01 -9.25 -9.88
CA HIS A 156 -11.11 -9.50 -10.80
C HIS A 156 -11.93 -8.20 -11.03
N PRO A 157 -12.33 -7.87 -12.28
CA PRO A 157 -13.04 -6.62 -12.61
C PRO A 157 -14.30 -6.34 -11.76
N LYS A 158 -15.05 -7.38 -11.37
CA LYS A 158 -16.21 -7.30 -10.49
C LYS A 158 -15.91 -6.60 -9.14
N TRP A 159 -14.68 -6.76 -8.65
CA TRP A 159 -14.26 -6.25 -7.34
C TRP A 159 -13.46 -4.94 -7.42
N ARG A 160 -13.35 -4.37 -8.63
CA ARG A 160 -12.72 -3.06 -8.82
C ARG A 160 -13.38 -1.99 -7.94
N SER A 161 -12.58 -1.34 -7.12
CA SER A 161 -13.06 -0.35 -6.15
C SER A 161 -11.94 0.60 -5.74
N PHE A 162 -12.21 1.53 -4.83
CA PHE A 162 -11.17 2.42 -4.30
C PHE A 162 -10.05 1.69 -3.54
N ILE A 163 -10.33 0.53 -2.92
CA ILE A 163 -9.33 -0.32 -2.25
C ILE A 163 -8.72 -1.38 -3.18
N GLY A 164 -8.78 -1.17 -4.48
CA GLY A 164 -8.22 -2.02 -5.52
C GLY A 164 -8.76 -1.58 -6.86
N TYR A 165 -7.97 -0.81 -7.62
CA TYR A 165 -8.49 -0.12 -8.81
C TYR A 165 -8.01 -0.73 -10.12
N ILE A 166 -6.81 -1.30 -10.15
CA ILE A 166 -6.20 -1.90 -11.33
C ILE A 166 -5.89 -3.38 -11.11
N ASN A 167 -5.91 -4.14 -12.20
CA ASN A 167 -5.65 -5.58 -12.18
C ASN A 167 -4.14 -5.86 -12.07
N VAL A 168 -3.65 -5.81 -10.85
CA VAL A 168 -2.30 -6.22 -10.46
C VAL A 168 -2.41 -7.16 -9.25
N PRO A 169 -1.39 -7.99 -8.95
CA PRO A 169 -1.38 -8.83 -7.75
C PRO A 169 -1.54 -8.04 -6.46
N TYR A 170 -1.94 -8.69 -5.39
CA TYR A 170 -2.08 -8.08 -4.07
C TYR A 170 -0.80 -7.37 -3.63
N ILE A 171 0.36 -7.99 -3.86
CA ILE A 171 1.70 -7.39 -3.77
C ILE A 171 2.27 -7.35 -5.18
N HIS A 172 2.48 -6.17 -5.73
CA HIS A 172 2.74 -5.99 -7.17
C HIS A 172 4.23 -5.79 -7.52
N GLY A 173 5.09 -5.43 -6.53
CA GLY A 173 6.51 -5.21 -6.77
C GLY A 173 6.81 -4.09 -7.76
N MET A 174 6.02 -3.03 -7.77
CA MET A 174 6.18 -1.85 -8.63
C MET A 174 6.17 -0.59 -7.78
N THR A 175 6.80 0.50 -8.27
CA THR A 175 6.69 1.84 -7.68
C THR A 175 5.40 2.52 -8.13
N LEU A 176 5.02 3.65 -7.48
CA LEU A 176 3.88 4.44 -7.95
C LEU A 176 4.06 4.99 -9.36
N GLY A 177 5.30 5.38 -9.72
CA GLY A 177 5.62 5.82 -11.08
C GLY A 177 5.39 4.71 -12.11
N GLU A 178 5.86 3.50 -11.82
CA GLU A 178 5.65 2.32 -12.67
C GLU A 178 4.17 1.93 -12.77
N LEU A 179 3.42 2.01 -11.66
CA LEU A 179 1.96 1.78 -11.67
C LEU A 179 1.22 2.84 -12.49
N ALA A 180 1.67 4.10 -12.46
CA ALA A 180 1.10 5.16 -13.28
C ALA A 180 1.29 4.90 -14.79
N GLU A 181 2.49 4.47 -15.20
CA GLU A 181 2.78 4.09 -16.59
C GLU A 181 1.97 2.86 -17.02
N PHE A 182 1.89 1.83 -16.16
CA PHE A 182 1.05 0.65 -16.37
C PHE A 182 -0.43 1.05 -16.56
N PHE A 183 -0.97 1.87 -15.65
CA PHE A 183 -2.35 2.32 -15.73
C PHE A 183 -2.62 3.15 -16.97
N ASN A 184 -1.72 4.08 -17.31
CA ASN A 184 -1.87 4.94 -18.46
C ASN A 184 -1.99 4.14 -19.76
N THR A 185 -1.21 3.08 -19.90
CA THR A 185 -1.16 2.23 -21.11
C THR A 185 -2.25 1.17 -21.12
N GLU A 186 -2.30 0.32 -20.09
CA GLU A 186 -3.20 -0.84 -20.06
C GLU A 186 -4.68 -0.45 -19.98
N TYR A 187 -4.98 0.69 -19.36
CA TYR A 187 -6.34 1.21 -19.25
C TYR A 187 -6.65 2.33 -20.26
N LYS A 188 -5.71 2.62 -21.17
CA LYS A 188 -5.87 3.62 -22.25
C LYS A 188 -6.30 4.99 -21.72
N VAL A 189 -5.71 5.42 -20.61
CA VAL A 189 -6.05 6.69 -19.94
C VAL A 189 -5.62 7.86 -20.80
N SER A 190 -4.48 7.73 -21.51
CA SER A 190 -3.92 8.74 -22.42
C SER A 190 -3.54 10.05 -21.71
N ALA A 191 -3.12 9.96 -20.44
CA ALA A 191 -2.60 11.10 -19.70
C ALA A 191 -1.25 11.56 -20.28
N LYS A 192 -1.02 12.88 -20.32
CA LYS A 192 0.30 13.45 -20.54
C LYS A 192 1.13 13.23 -19.28
N LEU A 193 1.68 12.01 -19.14
CA LEU A 193 2.37 11.54 -17.95
C LEU A 193 3.88 11.73 -18.06
N THR A 194 4.47 12.29 -17.02
CA THR A 194 5.92 12.31 -16.81
C THR A 194 6.23 11.69 -15.46
N VAL A 195 7.07 10.68 -15.42
CA VAL A 195 7.57 10.10 -14.17
C VAL A 195 8.99 10.58 -13.95
N ILE A 196 9.24 11.23 -12.81
CA ILE A 196 10.56 11.62 -12.36
C ILE A 196 11.15 10.47 -11.54
N PRO A 197 12.10 9.72 -12.10
CA PRO A 197 12.60 8.52 -11.46
C PRO A 197 13.50 8.85 -10.27
N MET A 198 13.60 7.90 -9.34
CA MET A 198 14.61 7.90 -8.29
C MET A 198 16.03 7.70 -8.88
N LYS A 199 17.02 8.11 -8.10
CA LYS A 199 18.42 7.76 -8.37
C LYS A 199 18.99 6.96 -7.21
N GLY A 200 19.68 5.86 -7.53
CA GLY A 200 20.34 5.00 -6.54
C GLY A 200 19.45 3.94 -5.89
N TRP A 201 18.12 3.95 -6.12
CA TRP A 201 17.26 2.85 -5.71
C TRP A 201 17.42 1.66 -6.65
N LYS A 202 17.55 0.48 -6.07
CA LYS A 202 17.61 -0.79 -6.78
C LYS A 202 16.40 -1.63 -6.37
N ARG A 203 15.92 -2.43 -7.29
CA ARG A 203 14.68 -3.19 -7.17
C ARG A 203 14.67 -4.16 -5.99
N GLY A 204 15.83 -4.73 -5.66
CA GLY A 204 16.00 -5.61 -4.50
C GLY A 204 16.03 -4.91 -3.16
N MET A 205 16.20 -3.58 -3.10
CA MET A 205 16.27 -2.82 -1.85
C MET A 205 14.94 -2.81 -1.12
N ASP A 206 14.98 -3.08 0.17
CA ASP A 206 13.93 -2.68 1.09
C ASP A 206 14.08 -1.18 1.48
N PHE A 207 13.11 -0.65 2.22
CA PHE A 207 13.14 0.78 2.55
C PHE A 207 14.34 1.17 3.43
N LYS A 208 14.79 0.29 4.35
CA LYS A 208 15.94 0.59 5.24
C LYS A 208 17.24 0.75 4.45
N GLU A 209 17.39 -0.01 3.36
CA GLU A 209 18.59 0.02 2.52
C GLU A 209 18.70 1.32 1.71
N THR A 210 17.61 2.07 1.54
CA THR A 210 17.60 3.39 0.90
C THR A 210 18.35 4.43 1.70
N GLY A 211 18.53 4.23 3.00
CA GLY A 211 19.07 5.20 3.95
C GLY A 211 18.15 6.38 4.25
N MET A 212 16.89 6.32 3.79
CA MET A 212 15.87 7.32 4.08
C MET A 212 15.22 7.06 5.45
N GLN A 213 14.74 8.13 6.09
CA GLN A 213 13.93 8.04 7.29
C GLN A 213 12.50 7.62 6.91
N TRP A 214 11.97 6.58 7.58
CA TRP A 214 10.55 6.25 7.45
C TRP A 214 9.68 7.28 8.14
N ILE A 215 8.66 7.75 7.43
CA ILE A 215 7.59 8.55 8.00
C ILE A 215 6.33 7.69 7.94
N PRO A 216 5.65 7.44 9.07
CA PRO A 216 4.44 6.62 9.10
C PRO A 216 3.43 7.08 8.05
N THR A 217 3.04 6.20 7.13
CA THR A 217 2.11 6.56 6.05
C THR A 217 0.67 6.68 6.55
N SER A 218 0.37 6.00 7.64
CA SER A 218 -0.89 6.06 8.39
C SER A 218 -0.65 5.63 9.83
N PRO A 219 -1.59 5.86 10.77
CA PRO A 219 -1.39 5.56 12.19
C PRO A 219 -0.98 4.12 12.48
N ASN A 220 -1.41 3.16 11.66
CA ASN A 220 -1.10 1.73 11.84
C ASN A 220 0.08 1.23 10.98
N ILE A 221 0.80 2.13 10.28
CA ILE A 221 2.02 1.78 9.52
C ILE A 221 3.22 2.55 10.10
N PRO A 222 3.60 2.32 11.36
CA PRO A 222 4.59 3.12 12.08
C PRO A 222 6.03 2.88 11.63
N GLU A 223 6.34 1.72 11.05
CA GLU A 223 7.70 1.32 10.69
C GLU A 223 7.79 0.90 9.22
N SER A 224 8.98 1.01 8.65
CA SER A 224 9.24 0.71 7.23
C SER A 224 9.05 -0.76 6.84
N ASP A 225 9.01 -1.68 7.80
CA ASP A 225 8.72 -3.10 7.59
C ASP A 225 7.23 -3.44 7.83
N THR A 226 6.45 -2.53 8.44
CA THR A 226 5.01 -2.74 8.67
C THR A 226 4.24 -3.04 7.37
N PRO A 227 4.56 -2.46 6.20
CA PRO A 227 3.95 -2.85 4.92
C PRO A 227 3.98 -4.35 4.63
N LEU A 228 5.07 -5.01 4.94
CA LEU A 228 5.23 -6.45 4.76
C LEU A 228 4.26 -7.24 5.65
N PHE A 229 4.10 -6.80 6.90
CA PHE A 229 3.17 -7.40 7.85
C PHE A 229 1.70 -7.05 7.54
N TYR A 230 1.43 -5.83 7.04
CA TYR A 230 0.11 -5.48 6.51
C TYR A 230 -0.32 -6.44 5.41
N ALA A 231 0.58 -6.77 4.49
CA ALA A 231 0.33 -7.74 3.44
C ALA A 231 0.12 -9.18 3.99
N THR A 232 0.62 -9.47 5.19
CA THR A 232 0.52 -10.79 5.83
C THR A 232 -0.75 -10.98 6.65
N THR A 233 -1.26 -9.95 7.31
CA THR A 233 -2.36 -10.10 8.28
C THR A 233 -3.58 -9.24 7.98
N GLY A 234 -3.47 -8.25 7.07
CA GLY A 234 -4.54 -7.29 6.80
C GLY A 234 -5.89 -7.93 6.48
N LEU A 235 -5.90 -8.95 5.63
CA LEU A 235 -7.15 -9.63 5.25
C LEU A 235 -7.79 -10.46 6.39
N LEU A 236 -6.99 -10.92 7.38
CA LEU A 236 -7.56 -11.53 8.59
C LEU A 236 -8.35 -10.50 9.40
N GLY A 237 -7.86 -9.27 9.42
CA GLY A 237 -8.57 -8.13 10.05
C GLY A 237 -9.91 -7.85 9.38
N GLU A 238 -9.98 -7.89 8.05
CA GLU A 238 -11.23 -7.71 7.29
C GLU A 238 -12.26 -8.81 7.60
N LEU A 239 -11.80 -10.03 7.84
CA LEU A 239 -12.64 -11.16 8.28
C LEU A 239 -12.94 -11.14 9.78
N ARG A 240 -12.33 -10.24 10.56
CA ARG A 240 -12.49 -10.16 12.02
C ARG A 240 -12.23 -11.50 12.75
N LEU A 241 -11.39 -12.34 12.16
CA LEU A 241 -11.09 -13.66 12.71
C LEU A 241 -10.34 -13.58 14.04
N CYS A 242 -9.46 -12.59 14.18
CA CYS A 242 -8.65 -12.37 15.36
C CYS A 242 -8.17 -10.92 15.42
N ASN A 243 -7.55 -10.50 16.51
CA ASN A 243 -6.78 -9.27 16.56
C ASN A 243 -5.49 -9.45 15.75
N ILE A 244 -5.13 -8.45 14.97
CA ILE A 244 -3.93 -8.44 14.10
C ILE A 244 -2.91 -7.39 14.58
N GLY A 245 -2.92 -7.04 15.85
CA GLY A 245 -2.04 -6.04 16.44
C GLY A 245 -2.56 -4.60 16.31
N VAL A 246 -3.62 -4.34 15.55
CA VAL A 246 -4.29 -3.03 15.51
C VAL A 246 -4.97 -2.78 16.85
N GLY A 247 -4.68 -1.62 17.44
CA GLY A 247 -5.08 -1.32 18.82
C GLY A 247 -4.13 -1.87 19.89
N TYR A 248 -2.96 -2.34 19.46
CA TYR A 248 -1.81 -2.72 20.28
C TYR A 248 -0.54 -2.09 19.72
N THR A 249 0.60 -2.26 20.38
CA THR A 249 1.87 -1.62 20.00
C THR A 249 2.55 -2.22 18.76
N LEU A 250 2.04 -3.34 18.24
CA LEU A 250 2.63 -4.12 17.14
C LEU A 250 1.61 -4.33 15.98
N PRO A 251 1.16 -3.26 15.33
CA PRO A 251 0.15 -3.37 14.27
C PRO A 251 0.64 -4.29 13.15
N PHE A 252 -0.22 -5.23 12.77
CA PHE A 252 -0.03 -6.26 11.74
C PHE A 252 1.05 -7.32 12.05
N LYS A 253 1.90 -7.15 13.07
CA LYS A 253 3.02 -8.04 13.39
C LYS A 253 2.63 -9.28 14.20
N LEU A 254 1.37 -9.44 14.54
CA LEU A 254 0.85 -10.55 15.35
C LEU A 254 -0.55 -10.98 14.91
N ILE A 255 -0.96 -12.17 15.34
CA ILE A 255 -2.36 -12.57 15.38
C ILE A 255 -2.66 -13.15 16.76
N GLY A 256 -3.87 -12.94 17.26
CA GLY A 256 -4.29 -13.55 18.52
C GLY A 256 -5.74 -13.28 18.90
N ALA A 257 -6.23 -14.09 19.82
CA ALA A 257 -7.58 -13.98 20.36
C ALA A 257 -7.65 -14.59 21.78
N PRO A 258 -8.68 -14.29 22.59
CA PRO A 258 -8.82 -14.85 23.92
C PRO A 258 -8.99 -16.38 23.95
N TRP A 259 -9.46 -16.95 22.85
CA TRP A 259 -9.74 -18.39 22.71
C TRP A 259 -8.62 -19.17 22.02
N MET A 260 -7.53 -18.52 21.63
CA MET A 260 -6.34 -19.17 21.05
C MET A 260 -5.41 -19.71 22.13
N ASN A 261 -4.60 -20.72 21.80
CA ASN A 261 -3.48 -21.19 22.59
C ASN A 261 -2.17 -20.85 21.87
N ALA A 262 -1.37 -20.01 22.49
CA ALA A 262 -0.17 -19.42 21.88
C ALA A 262 0.88 -20.49 21.50
N GLU A 263 1.16 -21.45 22.38
CA GLU A 263 2.15 -22.50 22.16
C GLU A 263 1.71 -23.49 21.10
N GLN A 264 0.44 -23.90 21.13
CA GLN A 264 -0.12 -24.82 20.13
C GLN A 264 -0.08 -24.18 18.74
N LEU A 265 -0.52 -22.92 18.62
CA LEU A 265 -0.55 -22.19 17.35
C LEU A 265 0.87 -22.00 16.82
N SER A 266 1.82 -21.58 17.67
CA SER A 266 3.22 -21.38 17.30
C SER A 266 3.86 -22.68 16.78
N ARG A 267 3.70 -23.80 17.52
CA ARG A 267 4.23 -25.10 17.07
C ARG A 267 3.63 -25.53 15.74
N TYR A 268 2.31 -25.41 15.59
CA TYR A 268 1.62 -25.76 14.36
C TYR A 268 2.13 -24.94 13.17
N LEU A 269 2.21 -23.62 13.29
CA LEU A 269 2.67 -22.73 12.21
C LEU A 269 4.13 -22.96 11.83
N ASN A 270 5.01 -23.16 12.83
CA ASN A 270 6.43 -23.45 12.57
C ASN A 270 6.64 -24.82 11.90
N SER A 271 5.70 -25.77 12.04
CA SER A 271 5.76 -27.07 11.36
C SER A 271 5.30 -27.04 9.90
N GLN A 272 4.73 -25.91 9.41
CA GLN A 272 4.20 -25.82 8.05
C GLN A 272 5.28 -25.61 6.96
N GLY A 273 6.56 -25.47 7.32
CA GLY A 273 7.64 -25.33 6.35
C GLY A 273 7.64 -23.99 5.60
N LEU A 274 7.05 -22.93 6.16
CA LEU A 274 7.01 -21.59 5.56
C LEU A 274 8.40 -20.96 5.55
N GLY A 275 8.86 -20.57 4.36
CA GLY A 275 10.15 -19.92 4.18
C GLY A 275 10.20 -18.52 4.80
N GLY A 276 11.36 -18.16 5.39
CA GLY A 276 11.66 -16.79 5.82
C GLY A 276 10.89 -16.26 7.03
N VAL A 277 10.12 -17.11 7.73
CA VAL A 277 9.30 -16.70 8.87
C VAL A 277 9.44 -17.65 10.06
N ARG A 278 9.27 -17.09 11.27
CA ARG A 278 9.11 -17.82 12.53
C ARG A 278 7.94 -17.23 13.31
N PHE A 279 7.30 -18.06 14.10
CA PHE A 279 6.16 -17.71 14.94
C PHE A 279 6.53 -17.98 16.39
N THR A 280 6.51 -16.93 17.21
CA THR A 280 6.80 -17.01 18.64
C THR A 280 5.53 -16.85 19.44
N PRO A 281 5.27 -17.67 20.47
CA PRO A 281 4.13 -17.48 21.34
C PRO A 281 4.08 -16.09 21.93
N LEU A 282 2.90 -15.46 21.94
CA LEU A 282 2.70 -14.10 22.45
C LEU A 282 1.41 -14.02 23.26
N TYR A 283 1.50 -13.38 24.41
CA TYR A 283 0.39 -12.99 25.27
C TYR A 283 0.28 -11.47 25.26
N PHE A 284 -0.90 -10.92 25.01
CA PHE A 284 -1.07 -9.48 24.88
C PHE A 284 -2.50 -9.04 25.20
N LYS A 285 -2.66 -7.76 25.49
CA LYS A 285 -3.96 -7.12 25.75
C LYS A 285 -4.07 -5.88 24.87
N PRO A 286 -4.91 -5.88 23.82
CA PRO A 286 -5.15 -4.69 23.03
C PRO A 286 -5.78 -3.58 23.88
N PHE A 287 -5.35 -2.34 23.71
CA PHE A 287 -5.92 -1.19 24.44
C PHE A 287 -7.10 -0.56 23.70
N SER A 288 -7.26 -0.81 22.40
CA SER A 288 -8.38 -0.32 21.58
C SER A 288 -8.71 -1.30 20.42
N GLY A 289 -9.78 -1.03 19.69
CA GLY A 289 -10.18 -1.79 18.52
C GLY A 289 -10.74 -3.17 18.83
N SER A 290 -10.51 -4.13 17.95
CA SER A 290 -10.99 -5.50 18.10
C SER A 290 -10.39 -6.18 19.33
N MET A 291 -11.21 -6.82 20.16
CA MET A 291 -10.80 -7.51 21.39
C MET A 291 -10.14 -6.61 22.45
N ALA A 292 -10.44 -5.31 22.42
CA ALA A 292 -9.91 -4.35 23.39
C ALA A 292 -10.17 -4.82 24.84
N GLN A 293 -9.15 -4.63 25.70
CA GLN A 293 -9.16 -5.00 27.12
C GLN A 293 -9.32 -6.51 27.44
N LEU A 294 -9.29 -7.38 26.42
CA LEU A 294 -9.30 -8.83 26.62
C LEU A 294 -7.88 -9.39 26.65
N ASP A 295 -7.64 -10.37 27.51
CA ASP A 295 -6.38 -11.14 27.51
C ASP A 295 -6.34 -12.07 26.31
N CYS A 296 -5.49 -11.79 25.35
CA CYS A 296 -5.33 -12.54 24.11
C CYS A 296 -4.07 -13.39 24.13
N GLN A 297 -4.15 -14.53 23.49
CA GLN A 297 -3.03 -15.41 23.19
C GLN A 297 -2.89 -15.56 21.68
N GLY A 298 -1.68 -15.72 21.20
CA GLY A 298 -1.44 -15.84 19.77
C GLY A 298 0.03 -15.97 19.43
N VAL A 299 0.42 -15.45 18.29
CA VAL A 299 1.81 -15.49 17.84
C VAL A 299 2.30 -14.14 17.34
N LEU A 300 3.54 -13.83 17.67
CA LEU A 300 4.35 -12.81 17.02
C LEU A 300 4.92 -13.39 15.73
N ILE A 301 4.78 -12.66 14.63
CA ILE A 301 5.29 -13.02 13.31
C ILE A 301 6.68 -12.39 13.16
N GLN A 302 7.70 -13.19 12.96
CA GLN A 302 9.09 -12.75 12.81
C GLN A 302 9.58 -13.10 11.41
N VAL A 303 9.83 -12.11 10.58
CA VAL A 303 10.45 -12.30 9.26
C VAL A 303 11.96 -12.42 9.46
N VAL A 304 12.50 -13.61 9.21
CA VAL A 304 13.93 -13.94 9.40
C VAL A 304 14.71 -13.91 8.09
N ASP A 305 14.04 -14.08 6.95
CA ASP A 305 14.61 -13.92 5.62
C ASP A 305 13.58 -13.37 4.64
N LYS A 306 13.73 -12.10 4.27
CA LYS A 306 12.82 -11.41 3.34
C LYS A 306 12.83 -11.97 1.92
N LYS A 307 13.91 -12.64 1.50
CA LYS A 307 14.03 -13.17 0.12
C LYS A 307 13.11 -14.37 -0.11
N THR A 308 12.97 -15.20 0.91
CA THR A 308 12.12 -16.41 0.84
C THR A 308 10.73 -16.19 1.43
N TYR A 309 10.51 -15.08 2.12
CA TYR A 309 9.22 -14.75 2.73
C TYR A 309 8.15 -14.43 1.70
N LYS A 310 7.01 -15.09 1.80
CA LYS A 310 5.82 -14.91 0.95
C LYS A 310 4.64 -14.45 1.81
N PRO A 311 4.39 -13.13 1.90
CA PRO A 311 3.41 -12.57 2.86
C PRO A 311 2.00 -13.13 2.66
N PHE A 312 1.52 -13.19 1.40
CA PHE A 312 0.17 -13.67 1.12
C PHE A 312 0.03 -15.18 1.34
N ALA A 313 1.05 -15.96 1.02
CA ALA A 313 1.06 -17.39 1.31
C ALA A 313 1.00 -17.64 2.83
N VAL A 314 1.77 -16.89 3.61
CA VAL A 314 1.71 -16.93 5.08
C VAL A 314 0.30 -16.57 5.57
N GLN A 315 -0.32 -15.51 5.02
CA GLN A 315 -1.69 -15.13 5.36
C GLN A 315 -2.70 -16.27 5.13
N GLY A 316 -2.60 -16.95 3.99
CA GLY A 316 -3.44 -18.12 3.71
C GLY A 316 -3.26 -19.22 4.75
N VAL A 317 -2.02 -19.55 5.11
CA VAL A 317 -1.70 -20.56 6.12
C VAL A 317 -2.18 -20.16 7.52
N LEU A 318 -2.07 -18.87 7.89
CA LEU A 318 -2.63 -18.34 9.15
C LEU A 318 -4.15 -18.57 9.23
N ILE A 319 -4.89 -18.27 8.17
CA ILE A 319 -6.34 -18.52 8.10
C ILE A 319 -6.63 -20.02 8.22
N GLY A 320 -5.89 -20.83 7.48
CA GLY A 320 -6.03 -22.29 7.53
C GLY A 320 -5.73 -22.88 8.91
N ALA A 321 -4.71 -22.38 9.60
CA ALA A 321 -4.35 -22.78 10.96
C ALA A 321 -5.47 -22.45 11.96
N ILE A 322 -6.04 -21.24 11.88
CA ILE A 322 -7.17 -20.85 12.73
C ILE A 322 -8.36 -21.79 12.50
N LYS A 323 -8.70 -22.06 11.24
CA LYS A 323 -9.79 -22.99 10.89
C LYS A 323 -9.54 -24.40 11.41
N SER A 324 -8.32 -24.90 11.28
CA SER A 324 -7.96 -26.28 11.66
C SER A 324 -7.88 -26.50 13.17
N LEU A 325 -7.28 -25.54 13.90
CA LEU A 325 -7.08 -25.68 15.34
C LEU A 325 -8.30 -25.25 16.15
N TYR A 326 -9.12 -24.34 15.60
CA TYR A 326 -10.28 -23.77 16.31
C TYR A 326 -11.55 -23.78 15.44
N PRO A 327 -11.99 -24.95 14.92
CA PRO A 327 -13.05 -25.03 13.90
C PRO A 327 -14.40 -24.48 14.39
N GLN A 328 -14.74 -24.66 15.65
CA GLN A 328 -15.99 -24.13 16.21
C GLN A 328 -15.99 -22.62 16.29
N LYS A 329 -14.88 -22.02 16.77
CA LYS A 329 -14.72 -20.55 16.83
C LYS A 329 -14.63 -19.93 15.44
N PHE A 330 -13.94 -20.59 14.52
CA PHE A 330 -13.92 -20.16 13.12
C PHE A 330 -15.34 -20.10 12.52
N LYS A 331 -16.12 -21.18 12.69
CA LYS A 331 -17.50 -21.24 12.22
C LYS A 331 -18.38 -20.17 12.87
N GLU A 332 -18.24 -19.96 14.18
CA GLU A 332 -18.95 -18.93 14.94
C GLU A 332 -18.67 -17.54 14.35
N VAL A 333 -17.39 -17.14 14.22
CA VAL A 333 -17.00 -15.85 13.66
C VAL A 333 -17.52 -15.69 12.24
N MET A 334 -17.31 -16.69 11.37
CA MET A 334 -17.75 -16.64 9.96
C MET A 334 -19.27 -16.54 9.81
N SER A 335 -20.04 -17.04 10.78
CA SER A 335 -21.51 -16.91 10.77
C SER A 335 -22.00 -15.49 11.09
N HIS A 336 -21.20 -14.72 11.83
CA HIS A 336 -21.50 -13.33 12.21
C HIS A 336 -20.98 -12.29 11.19
N ILE A 337 -20.13 -12.69 10.24
CA ILE A 337 -19.64 -11.78 9.21
C ILE A 337 -20.78 -11.41 8.27
N GLY A 338 -21.14 -10.13 8.25
CA GLY A 338 -22.17 -9.58 7.39
C GLY A 338 -21.76 -9.48 5.92
N LYS A 339 -22.71 -9.05 5.08
CA LYS A 339 -22.44 -8.85 3.65
C LYS A 339 -21.38 -7.76 3.43
N SER A 340 -21.42 -6.69 4.21
CA SER A 340 -20.46 -5.56 4.09
C SER A 340 -19.01 -5.98 4.31
N GLU A 341 -18.75 -6.80 5.35
CA GLU A 341 -17.42 -7.31 5.64
C GLU A 341 -16.95 -8.30 4.56
N LYS A 342 -17.84 -9.19 4.09
CA LYS A 342 -17.54 -10.10 2.97
C LYS A 342 -17.19 -9.34 1.69
N ASP A 343 -17.96 -8.30 1.36
CA ASP A 343 -17.71 -7.45 0.20
C ASP A 343 -16.38 -6.68 0.35
N LEU A 344 -16.06 -6.19 1.55
CA LEU A 344 -14.81 -5.50 1.82
C LEU A 344 -13.61 -6.44 1.68
N PHE A 345 -13.70 -7.65 2.23
CA PHE A 345 -12.69 -8.68 2.04
C PHE A 345 -12.48 -9.01 0.56
N CYS A 346 -13.57 -9.26 -0.21
CA CYS A 346 -13.47 -9.56 -1.64
C CYS A 346 -12.85 -8.42 -2.45
N LYS A 347 -13.17 -7.16 -2.11
CA LYS A 347 -12.55 -5.97 -2.71
C LYS A 347 -11.05 -5.89 -2.40
N ALA A 348 -10.67 -6.14 -1.16
CA ALA A 348 -9.28 -6.10 -0.73
C ALA A 348 -8.47 -7.24 -1.36
N VAL A 349 -8.95 -8.49 -1.30
CA VAL A 349 -8.27 -9.65 -1.88
C VAL A 349 -8.35 -9.68 -3.40
N GLY A 350 -9.38 -9.04 -3.99
CA GLY A 350 -9.60 -8.95 -5.43
C GLY A 350 -10.43 -10.07 -6.04
N SER A 351 -10.98 -10.97 -5.23
CA SER A 351 -11.74 -12.14 -5.69
C SER A 351 -12.71 -12.61 -4.61
N GLU A 352 -13.73 -13.41 -5.01
CA GLU A 352 -14.64 -14.08 -4.08
C GLU A 352 -14.24 -15.53 -3.78
N GLU A 353 -13.42 -16.15 -4.63
CA GLU A 353 -13.01 -17.54 -4.50
C GLU A 353 -12.31 -17.86 -3.16
N PRO A 354 -11.43 -17.00 -2.60
CA PRO A 354 -10.88 -17.23 -1.27
C PRO A 354 -11.94 -17.39 -0.18
N LEU A 355 -13.08 -16.67 -0.25
CA LEU A 355 -14.20 -16.92 0.67
C LEU A 355 -14.89 -18.26 0.44
N GLN A 356 -14.91 -18.76 -0.80
CA GLN A 356 -15.44 -20.09 -1.12
C GLN A 356 -14.56 -21.18 -0.52
N PHE A 357 -13.22 -21.06 -0.65
CA PHE A 357 -12.26 -21.98 -0.04
C PHE A 357 -12.42 -22.07 1.48
N LEU A 358 -12.82 -20.98 2.14
CA LEU A 358 -13.10 -20.99 3.57
C LEU A 358 -14.27 -21.92 3.97
N LYS A 359 -15.16 -22.30 3.03
CA LYS A 359 -16.25 -23.25 3.26
C LYS A 359 -15.80 -24.70 3.10
N GLU A 360 -14.72 -24.94 2.39
CA GLU A 360 -14.17 -26.28 2.17
C GLU A 360 -13.47 -26.82 3.43
N ASP A 361 -13.38 -28.13 3.55
CA ASP A 361 -12.90 -28.77 4.78
C ASP A 361 -11.39 -29.04 4.81
N LYS A 362 -10.69 -29.00 3.66
CA LYS A 362 -9.29 -29.43 3.55
C LYS A 362 -8.40 -28.40 2.86
N LEU A 363 -7.16 -28.27 3.36
CA LEU A 363 -6.03 -27.56 2.73
C LEU A 363 -6.29 -26.08 2.39
N VAL A 364 -7.26 -25.44 3.02
CA VAL A 364 -7.68 -24.05 2.74
C VAL A 364 -6.50 -23.08 2.71
N GLY A 365 -5.56 -23.19 3.64
CA GLY A 365 -4.41 -22.30 3.73
C GLY A 365 -3.55 -22.35 2.47
N TRP A 366 -3.27 -23.53 1.96
CA TRP A 366 -2.47 -23.74 0.76
C TRP A 366 -3.24 -23.41 -0.52
N GLN A 367 -4.56 -23.66 -0.57
CA GLN A 367 -5.40 -23.23 -1.68
C GLN A 367 -5.37 -21.70 -1.84
N ILE A 368 -5.47 -20.96 -0.73
CA ILE A 368 -5.36 -19.49 -0.74
C ILE A 368 -3.94 -19.07 -1.14
N ALA A 369 -2.91 -19.71 -0.63
CA ALA A 369 -1.51 -19.38 -0.91
C ALA A 369 -1.15 -19.53 -2.41
N GLU A 370 -1.64 -20.60 -3.05
CA GLU A 370 -1.37 -20.91 -4.46
C GLU A 370 -2.39 -20.29 -5.44
N PHE A 371 -3.45 -19.68 -4.92
CA PHE A 371 -4.53 -19.13 -5.74
C PHE A 371 -4.00 -18.14 -6.78
N GLN A 372 -4.41 -18.34 -8.03
CA GLN A 372 -4.03 -17.53 -9.20
C GLN A 372 -2.50 -17.42 -9.42
N ARG A 373 -1.76 -18.50 -9.19
CA ARG A 373 -0.31 -18.52 -9.43
C ARG A 373 0.05 -18.27 -10.91
N ALA A 374 -0.66 -18.90 -11.84
CA ALA A 374 -0.42 -18.75 -13.27
C ALA A 374 -0.67 -17.30 -13.75
N GLU A 375 -1.72 -16.67 -13.26
CA GLU A 375 -2.04 -15.29 -13.59
C GLU A 375 -0.97 -14.33 -13.04
N ARG A 376 -0.41 -14.60 -11.87
CA ARG A 376 0.73 -13.82 -11.34
C ARG A 376 1.97 -13.98 -12.22
N GLU A 377 2.25 -15.18 -12.70
CA GLU A 377 3.38 -15.43 -13.60
C GLU A 377 3.22 -14.65 -14.93
N LEU A 378 2.02 -14.63 -15.49
CA LEU A 378 1.69 -13.79 -16.66
C LEU A 378 1.85 -12.29 -16.37
N PHE A 379 1.43 -11.84 -15.19
CA PHE A 379 1.64 -10.45 -14.77
C PHE A 379 3.12 -10.13 -14.64
N MET A 380 3.92 -11.03 -14.08
CA MET A 380 5.38 -10.82 -13.95
C MET A 380 6.05 -10.61 -15.33
N GLU A 381 5.61 -11.31 -16.37
CA GLU A 381 6.08 -11.06 -17.74
C GLU A 381 5.57 -9.71 -18.25
N LYS A 382 4.28 -9.42 -18.10
CA LYS A 382 3.66 -8.18 -18.57
C LYS A 382 4.30 -6.95 -17.92
N ARG A 383 4.54 -6.95 -16.62
CA ARG A 383 5.08 -5.79 -15.90
C ARG A 383 6.48 -5.40 -16.38
N LYS A 384 7.25 -6.30 -16.99
CA LYS A 384 8.60 -6.00 -17.50
C LYS A 384 8.60 -4.80 -18.45
N ASN A 385 7.51 -4.58 -19.18
CA ASN A 385 7.36 -3.46 -20.12
C ASN A 385 7.23 -2.10 -19.41
N TYR A 386 6.98 -2.11 -18.10
CA TYR A 386 6.74 -0.92 -17.27
C TYR A 386 7.79 -0.73 -16.19
N LEU A 387 8.66 -1.73 -15.98
CA LEU A 387 9.75 -1.63 -15.01
C LEU A 387 10.82 -0.67 -15.53
N ARG A 388 11.08 0.35 -14.72
CA ARG A 388 12.05 1.37 -15.11
C ARG A 388 13.47 0.81 -15.11
N PRO A 389 14.24 1.03 -16.20
CA PRO A 389 15.60 0.52 -16.32
C PRO A 389 16.55 1.09 -15.27
N GLU A 390 16.29 2.33 -14.78
CA GLU A 390 17.07 2.99 -13.75
C GLU A 390 17.10 2.21 -12.42
N TYR A 391 16.12 1.33 -12.20
CA TYR A 391 15.94 0.52 -10.99
C TYR A 391 16.48 -0.92 -11.13
N ALA A 392 17.00 -1.29 -12.29
CA ALA A 392 17.63 -2.59 -12.49
C ALA A 392 18.90 -2.72 -11.63
N GLU A 393 19.20 -3.94 -11.16
CA GLU A 393 20.37 -4.18 -10.28
C GLU A 393 21.70 -3.83 -10.96
N ASP A 394 21.79 -4.06 -12.27
CA ASP A 394 22.98 -3.83 -13.12
C ASP A 394 22.99 -2.44 -13.78
N TYR A 395 21.95 -1.61 -13.56
CA TYR A 395 21.88 -0.28 -14.15
C TYR A 395 23.03 0.60 -13.67
N ARG A 396 23.81 1.08 -14.64
CA ARG A 396 24.87 2.09 -14.44
C ARG A 396 24.44 3.33 -15.21
N PRO A 397 24.28 4.50 -14.55
CA PRO A 397 24.01 5.73 -15.26
C PRO A 397 25.18 6.04 -16.19
N ASN A 398 24.90 6.36 -17.45
CA ASN A 398 25.93 6.91 -18.33
C ASN A 398 26.51 8.16 -17.65
N LEU A 399 27.81 8.18 -17.43
CA LEU A 399 28.57 9.28 -16.88
C LEU A 399 28.55 10.47 -17.86
#